data_1b1bb1268aea0e1597d7c25d4734c9c7
#
_entry.id   1b1bb1268aea0e1597d7c25d4734c9c7
#
_cell.length_a   1.000
_cell.length_b   1.000
_cell.length_c   1.000
_cell.angle_alpha   90.00
_cell.angle_beta   90.00
_cell.angle_gamma   90.00
#
_symmetry.space_group_name_H-M   'P 1'
#
loop_
_entity.id
_entity.type
_entity.pdbx_description
1 polymer ?
#
loop_
_entity_poly.entity_id
_entity_poly.type
_entity_poly.pdbx_seq_one_letter_code
_entity_poly.pdbx_strand_id
1 'polypeptide(L)'
;MAVTDLQDGAILAASGIHKRFNALVVLDRVDFALKAGEAVGVVGPNGAGKTTFLSVLVGAHSPTAGAIRFRGIDVTAQPAAERCRLGIAKTHQVPRPFGGMTVFENVFTGAANGGRLRRDEAYDRATRSLSLCGMLTLANRRAETLGLLDRKRLELARALATDPAVLLLDEIGGGLTDGEAGELVSIVRELNHRGIAVVWIEHIVHVLLQVAGRLICMDAGRIIADGDPRAVMADRAVIDAYLGRGAG
;
A
#
# COMPACT_ATOMS: atom_id res chain seq x y z
N MET A 1 26.16 -5.36 0.35
CA MET A 1 25.86 -4.02 -0.19
C MET A 1 25.55 -3.12 0.99
N ALA A 2 26.22 -2.00 1.11
CA ALA A 2 26.00 -1.07 2.21
C ALA A 2 24.60 -0.43 2.08
N VAL A 3 23.92 -0.20 3.20
CA VAL A 3 22.57 0.42 3.29
C VAL A 3 22.48 1.76 2.53
N THR A 4 23.59 2.44 2.34
CA THR A 4 23.72 3.72 1.63
C THR A 4 23.43 3.59 0.12
N ASP A 5 23.78 2.47 -0.52
CA ASP A 5 23.59 2.28 -1.97
C ASP A 5 22.14 1.98 -2.37
N LEU A 6 21.31 1.49 -1.43
CA LEU A 6 19.89 1.21 -1.67
C LEU A 6 19.03 2.49 -1.71
N GLN A 7 19.55 3.62 -1.23
CA GLN A 7 18.78 4.85 -1.04
C GLN A 7 18.90 5.87 -2.17
N ASP A 8 19.93 5.75 -3.04
CA ASP A 8 20.10 6.66 -4.18
C ASP A 8 18.97 6.44 -5.20
N GLY A 9 18.15 7.48 -5.39
CA GLY A 9 17.01 7.47 -6.31
C GLY A 9 15.71 6.85 -5.74
N ALA A 10 15.66 6.47 -4.47
CA ALA A 10 14.42 5.98 -3.85
C ALA A 10 13.44 7.12 -3.58
N ILE A 11 12.16 6.93 -3.98
CA ILE A 11 11.08 7.85 -3.61
C ILE A 11 10.66 7.66 -2.14
N LEU A 12 10.69 6.41 -1.65
CA LEU A 12 10.42 6.06 -0.25
C LEU A 12 11.49 5.09 0.22
N ALA A 13 12.14 5.39 1.34
CA ALA A 13 13.15 4.54 1.95
C ALA A 13 12.89 4.35 3.44
N ALA A 14 13.15 3.16 3.92
CA ALA A 14 13.13 2.78 5.33
C ALA A 14 14.46 2.14 5.70
N SER A 15 15.07 2.57 6.81
CA SER A 15 16.40 2.11 7.23
C SER A 15 16.36 1.65 8.67
N GLY A 16 16.76 0.40 8.91
CA GLY A 16 16.87 -0.20 10.23
C GLY A 16 15.55 -0.15 11.03
N ILE A 17 14.40 -0.27 10.36
CA ILE A 17 13.11 -0.13 11.04
C ILE A 17 12.93 -1.22 12.07
N HIS A 18 12.80 -0.79 13.32
CA HIS A 18 12.44 -1.62 14.45
C HIS A 18 11.09 -1.17 15.00
N LYS A 19 10.15 -2.10 15.18
CA LYS A 19 8.85 -1.81 15.79
C LYS A 19 8.50 -2.83 16.84
N ARG A 20 8.22 -2.33 18.04
CA ARG A 20 7.82 -3.10 19.19
C ARG A 20 6.47 -2.59 19.72
N PHE A 21 5.59 -3.51 20.08
CA PHE A 21 4.40 -3.23 20.86
C PHE A 21 4.56 -3.91 22.22
N ASN A 22 4.73 -3.13 23.27
CA ASN A 22 5.12 -3.62 24.60
C ASN A 22 6.39 -4.49 24.52
N ALA A 23 6.31 -5.77 24.88
CA ALA A 23 7.43 -6.73 24.82
C ALA A 23 7.57 -7.42 23.45
N LEU A 24 6.54 -7.36 22.58
CA LEU A 24 6.53 -8.06 21.30
C LEU A 24 7.25 -7.24 20.22
N VAL A 25 8.33 -7.78 19.66
CA VAL A 25 9.01 -7.25 18.48
C VAL A 25 8.24 -7.73 17.24
N VAL A 26 7.74 -6.79 16.43
CA VAL A 26 6.97 -7.07 15.22
C VAL A 26 7.76 -6.76 13.95
N LEU A 27 8.65 -5.76 13.99
CA LEU A 27 9.62 -5.49 12.93
C LEU A 27 11.01 -5.43 13.54
N ASP A 28 11.98 -6.11 12.93
CA ASP A 28 13.34 -6.17 13.41
C ASP A 28 14.33 -5.80 12.30
N ARG A 29 14.83 -4.58 12.34
CA ARG A 29 15.84 -4.01 11.44
C ARG A 29 15.49 -4.17 9.95
N VAL A 30 14.28 -3.75 9.59
CA VAL A 30 13.82 -3.80 8.20
C VAL A 30 14.43 -2.64 7.42
N ASP A 31 15.16 -2.97 6.36
CA ASP A 31 15.65 -2.04 5.34
C ASP A 31 14.83 -2.21 4.06
N PHE A 32 14.37 -1.11 3.47
CA PHE A 32 13.54 -1.12 2.27
C PHE A 32 13.73 0.16 1.47
N ALA A 33 13.72 0.04 0.16
CA ALA A 33 13.73 1.17 -0.76
C ALA A 33 12.72 0.92 -1.89
N LEU A 34 11.98 1.95 -2.27
CA LEU A 34 11.03 1.97 -3.37
C LEU A 34 11.44 3.08 -4.34
N LYS A 35 11.58 2.75 -5.62
CA LYS A 35 11.86 3.74 -6.67
C LYS A 35 10.57 4.38 -7.17
N ALA A 36 10.68 5.57 -7.78
CA ALA A 36 9.53 6.20 -8.44
C ALA A 36 8.99 5.30 -9.56
N GLY A 37 7.67 5.12 -9.60
CA GLY A 37 7.00 4.25 -10.57
C GLY A 37 7.25 2.74 -10.39
N GLU A 38 7.99 2.32 -9.37
CA GLU A 38 8.20 0.90 -9.10
C GLU A 38 6.95 0.27 -8.47
N ALA A 39 6.64 -0.98 -8.84
CA ALA A 39 5.63 -1.80 -8.18
C ALA A 39 6.30 -2.96 -7.45
N VAL A 40 6.14 -3.01 -6.13
CA VAL A 40 6.70 -4.02 -5.24
C VAL A 40 5.58 -4.82 -4.58
N GLY A 41 5.60 -6.13 -4.76
CA GLY A 41 4.75 -7.06 -4.02
C GLY A 41 5.36 -7.43 -2.67
N VAL A 42 4.52 -7.58 -1.66
CA VAL A 42 4.92 -8.01 -0.32
C VAL A 42 4.17 -9.28 0.05
N VAL A 43 4.90 -10.34 0.28
CA VAL A 43 4.37 -11.66 0.66
C VAL A 43 4.96 -12.12 2.00
N GLY A 44 4.44 -13.23 2.52
CA GLY A 44 4.90 -13.84 3.77
C GLY A 44 3.75 -14.38 4.62
N PRO A 45 4.04 -15.25 5.59
CA PRO A 45 3.03 -15.86 6.45
C PRO A 45 2.25 -14.83 7.29
N ASN A 46 1.14 -15.30 7.88
CA ASN A 46 0.39 -14.49 8.85
C ASN A 46 1.28 -14.21 10.06
N GLY A 47 1.21 -12.97 10.56
CA GLY A 47 2.07 -12.54 11.68
C GLY A 47 3.51 -12.14 11.27
N ALA A 48 3.88 -12.22 9.99
CA ALA A 48 5.21 -11.81 9.52
C ALA A 48 5.53 -10.31 9.69
N GLY A 49 4.54 -9.47 10.01
CA GLY A 49 4.72 -8.03 10.21
C GLY A 49 4.34 -7.15 9.02
N LYS A 50 3.81 -7.72 7.92
CA LYS A 50 3.49 -7.00 6.67
C LYS A 50 2.62 -5.75 6.86
N THR A 51 1.44 -5.90 7.47
CA THR A 51 0.51 -4.77 7.73
C THR A 51 1.13 -3.73 8.68
N THR A 52 1.92 -4.18 9.67
CA THR A 52 2.67 -3.28 10.56
C THR A 52 3.72 -2.50 9.78
N PHE A 53 4.42 -3.15 8.86
CA PHE A 53 5.39 -2.51 7.98
C PHE A 53 4.75 -1.38 7.16
N LEU A 54 3.63 -1.65 6.46
CA LEU A 54 2.89 -0.59 5.75
C LEU A 54 2.41 0.51 6.70
N SER A 55 1.97 0.15 7.90
CA SER A 55 1.48 1.11 8.90
C SER A 55 2.60 2.02 9.41
N VAL A 56 3.82 1.51 9.49
CA VAL A 56 5.01 2.31 9.80
C VAL A 56 5.41 3.19 8.62
N LEU A 57 5.37 2.69 7.38
CA LEU A 57 5.67 3.50 6.19
C LEU A 57 4.71 4.66 6.01
N VAL A 58 3.40 4.46 6.24
CA VAL A 58 2.40 5.54 6.12
C VAL A 58 2.37 6.49 7.34
N GLY A 59 3.03 6.14 8.45
CA GLY A 59 3.04 6.95 9.67
C GLY A 59 1.83 6.75 10.59
N ALA A 60 1.06 5.67 10.41
CA ALA A 60 0.01 5.27 11.34
C ALA A 60 0.60 4.73 12.66
N HIS A 61 1.81 4.17 12.59
CA HIS A 61 2.62 3.80 13.74
C HIS A 61 4.01 4.39 13.61
N SER A 62 4.50 5.06 14.64
CA SER A 62 5.91 5.47 14.70
C SER A 62 6.80 4.23 14.89
N PRO A 63 7.94 4.12 14.21
CA PRO A 63 8.92 3.09 14.51
C PRO A 63 9.50 3.29 15.93
N THR A 64 9.95 2.20 16.54
CA THR A 64 10.68 2.28 17.83
C THR A 64 12.13 2.72 17.62
N ALA A 65 12.72 2.34 16.46
CA ALA A 65 14.02 2.80 16.00
C ALA A 65 14.06 2.71 14.46
N GLY A 66 15.08 3.34 13.87
CA GLY A 66 15.23 3.45 12.42
C GLY A 66 14.68 4.76 11.87
N ALA A 67 14.79 4.95 10.56
CA ALA A 67 14.40 6.18 9.89
C ALA A 67 13.61 5.90 8.60
N ILE A 68 12.68 6.80 8.27
CA ILE A 68 11.91 6.76 7.03
C ILE A 68 12.12 8.06 6.28
N ARG A 69 12.48 7.96 5.00
CA ARG A 69 12.67 9.11 4.11
C ARG A 69 11.72 9.02 2.94
N PHE A 70 11.13 10.15 2.61
CA PHE A 70 10.32 10.32 1.40
C PHE A 70 10.89 11.45 0.57
N ARG A 71 11.25 11.17 -0.69
CA ARG A 71 11.96 12.10 -1.58
C ARG A 71 13.19 12.73 -0.92
N GLY A 72 13.97 11.92 -0.17
CA GLY A 72 15.15 12.34 0.57
C GLY A 72 14.89 13.06 1.90
N ILE A 73 13.65 13.48 2.18
CA ILE A 73 13.27 14.19 3.41
C ILE A 73 12.95 13.18 4.51
N ASP A 74 13.49 13.36 5.71
CA ASP A 74 13.14 12.54 6.86
C ASP A 74 11.70 12.83 7.30
N VAL A 75 10.87 11.78 7.27
CA VAL A 75 9.46 11.81 7.66
C VAL A 75 9.17 10.91 8.86
N THR A 76 10.20 10.43 9.55
CA THR A 76 10.10 9.43 10.62
C THR A 76 9.13 9.85 11.74
N ALA A 77 9.19 11.11 12.17
CA ALA A 77 8.34 11.66 13.22
C ALA A 77 6.97 12.16 12.70
N GLN A 78 6.76 12.22 11.39
CA GLN A 78 5.54 12.79 10.82
C GLN A 78 4.37 11.80 10.93
N PRO A 79 3.18 12.25 11.37
CA PRO A 79 1.99 11.42 11.44
C PRO A 79 1.43 11.13 10.03
N ALA A 80 0.56 10.12 9.93
CA ALA A 80 -0.02 9.67 8.67
C ALA A 80 -0.70 10.80 7.86
N ALA A 81 -1.37 11.75 8.53
CA ALA A 81 -2.01 12.88 7.85
C ALA A 81 -1.00 13.77 7.10
N GLU A 82 0.17 14.03 7.69
CA GLU A 82 1.22 14.82 7.04
C GLU A 82 1.88 14.03 5.90
N ARG A 83 2.19 12.74 6.12
CA ARG A 83 2.73 11.88 5.05
C ARG A 83 1.75 11.74 3.88
N CYS A 84 0.45 11.67 4.15
CA CYS A 84 -0.58 11.68 3.11
C CYS A 84 -0.50 12.97 2.27
N ARG A 85 -0.37 14.12 2.91
CA ARG A 85 -0.24 15.42 2.23
C ARG A 85 1.06 15.58 1.45
N LEU A 86 2.10 14.82 1.83
CA LEU A 86 3.36 14.75 1.07
C LEU A 86 3.25 13.84 -0.15
N GLY A 87 2.25 12.94 -0.20
CA GLY A 87 2.01 12.03 -1.32
C GLY A 87 2.19 10.55 -1.00
N ILE A 88 2.05 10.12 0.27
CA ILE A 88 2.03 8.70 0.65
C ILE A 88 0.62 8.33 1.08
N ALA A 89 -0.13 7.60 0.25
CA ALA A 89 -1.47 7.12 0.58
C ALA A 89 -1.49 5.62 0.88
N LYS A 90 -2.45 5.20 1.70
CA LYS A 90 -2.69 3.79 2.03
C LYS A 90 -4.19 3.47 1.89
N THR A 91 -4.51 2.28 1.36
CA THR A 91 -5.84 1.68 1.48
C THR A 91 -5.95 0.85 2.76
N HIS A 92 -7.16 0.62 3.23
CA HIS A 92 -7.42 -0.27 4.35
C HIS A 92 -7.79 -1.67 3.86
N GLN A 93 -7.31 -2.70 4.55
CA GLN A 93 -7.65 -4.10 4.28
C GLN A 93 -9.19 -4.29 4.28
N VAL A 94 -9.86 -3.79 5.31
CA VAL A 94 -11.32 -3.69 5.37
C VAL A 94 -11.73 -2.28 4.98
N PRO A 95 -12.45 -2.08 3.86
CA PRO A 95 -12.88 -0.76 3.43
C PRO A 95 -13.69 -0.02 4.50
N ARG A 96 -13.38 1.26 4.71
CA ARG A 96 -14.03 2.12 5.71
C ARG A 96 -14.63 3.37 5.04
N PRO A 97 -15.67 3.22 4.22
CA PRO A 97 -16.33 4.38 3.64
C PRO A 97 -17.10 5.16 4.70
N PHE A 98 -17.28 6.44 4.46
CA PHE A 98 -18.25 7.24 5.22
C PHE A 98 -19.66 6.87 4.75
N GLY A 99 -20.34 5.98 5.47
CA GLY A 99 -21.60 5.36 5.07
C GLY A 99 -22.71 6.36 4.74
N GLY A 100 -22.87 7.39 5.57
CA GLY A 100 -23.85 8.45 5.36
C GLY A 100 -23.60 9.37 4.16
N MET A 101 -22.46 9.21 3.45
CA MET A 101 -22.09 10.00 2.28
C MET A 101 -22.27 9.20 0.98
N THR A 102 -22.42 9.93 -0.12
CA THR A 102 -22.36 9.35 -1.48
C THR A 102 -20.93 8.90 -1.82
N VAL A 103 -20.79 8.12 -2.87
CA VAL A 103 -19.49 7.72 -3.43
C VAL A 103 -18.67 8.96 -3.80
N PHE A 104 -19.28 9.96 -4.44
CA PHE A 104 -18.60 11.20 -4.80
C PHE A 104 -18.13 11.97 -3.55
N GLU A 105 -18.97 12.17 -2.55
CA GLU A 105 -18.63 12.89 -1.31
C GLU A 105 -17.48 12.22 -0.55
N ASN A 106 -17.43 10.88 -0.54
CA ASN A 106 -16.31 10.14 0.02
C ASN A 106 -14.98 10.49 -0.66
N VAL A 107 -14.96 10.50 -1.99
CA VAL A 107 -13.73 10.78 -2.78
C VAL A 107 -13.38 12.27 -2.71
N PHE A 108 -14.39 13.15 -2.76
CA PHE A 108 -14.20 14.59 -2.60
C PHE A 108 -13.55 14.94 -1.25
N THR A 109 -13.95 14.26 -0.16
CA THR A 109 -13.32 14.42 1.15
C THR A 109 -11.82 14.12 1.11
N GLY A 110 -11.41 13.07 0.36
CA GLY A 110 -9.99 12.74 0.13
C GLY A 110 -9.25 13.87 -0.58
N ALA A 111 -9.81 14.41 -1.66
CA ALA A 111 -9.22 15.50 -2.42
C ALA A 111 -9.10 16.81 -1.59
N ALA A 112 -10.18 17.20 -0.93
CA ALA A 112 -10.24 18.45 -0.18
C ALA A 112 -9.30 18.44 1.04
N ASN A 113 -9.26 17.35 1.82
CA ASN A 113 -8.50 17.31 3.07
C ASN A 113 -7.10 16.71 2.89
N GLY A 114 -6.99 15.61 2.15
CA GLY A 114 -5.70 14.95 1.86
C GLY A 114 -4.89 15.73 0.84
N GLY A 115 -5.50 16.09 -0.30
CA GLY A 115 -4.88 16.87 -1.36
C GLY A 115 -4.73 18.36 -1.05
N ARG A 116 -5.37 18.88 0.00
CA ARG A 116 -5.42 20.34 0.34
C ARG A 116 -5.90 21.20 -0.82
N LEU A 117 -6.80 20.68 -1.64
CA LEU A 117 -7.28 21.35 -2.84
C LEU A 117 -8.43 22.31 -2.52
N ARG A 118 -8.53 23.40 -3.28
CA ARG A 118 -9.70 24.28 -3.29
C ARG A 118 -10.90 23.52 -3.87
N ARG A 119 -12.11 24.02 -3.59
CA ARG A 119 -13.35 23.31 -3.90
C ARG A 119 -13.42 22.80 -5.36
N ASP A 120 -13.13 23.67 -6.32
CA ASP A 120 -13.26 23.33 -7.74
C ASP A 120 -12.18 22.30 -8.16
N GLU A 121 -10.94 22.47 -7.71
CA GLU A 121 -9.85 21.52 -7.93
C GLU A 121 -10.13 20.17 -7.27
N ALA A 122 -10.71 20.18 -6.07
CA ALA A 122 -11.11 18.97 -5.36
C ALA A 122 -12.24 18.24 -6.08
N TYR A 123 -13.19 18.99 -6.68
CA TYR A 123 -14.26 18.42 -7.50
C TYR A 123 -13.70 17.71 -8.73
N ASP A 124 -12.82 18.36 -9.47
CA ASP A 124 -12.17 17.80 -10.65
C ASP A 124 -11.31 16.57 -10.30
N ARG A 125 -10.59 16.64 -9.18
CA ARG A 125 -9.76 15.52 -8.70
C ARG A 125 -10.63 14.33 -8.30
N ALA A 126 -11.72 14.55 -7.58
CA ALA A 126 -12.65 13.48 -7.20
C ALA A 126 -13.25 12.81 -8.44
N THR A 127 -13.69 13.62 -9.42
CA THR A 127 -14.25 13.11 -10.69
C THR A 127 -13.24 12.26 -11.44
N ARG A 128 -11.99 12.72 -11.59
CA ARG A 128 -10.91 11.94 -12.23
C ARG A 128 -10.61 10.64 -11.47
N SER A 129 -10.54 10.68 -10.15
CA SER A 129 -10.28 9.49 -9.32
C SER A 129 -11.39 8.46 -9.44
N LEU A 130 -12.65 8.89 -9.47
CA LEU A 130 -13.81 8.02 -9.73
C LEU A 130 -13.76 7.42 -11.13
N SER A 131 -13.39 8.21 -12.14
CA SER A 131 -13.23 7.72 -13.52
C SER A 131 -12.18 6.62 -13.61
N LEU A 132 -11.01 6.82 -13.01
CA LEU A 132 -9.92 5.84 -12.98
C LEU A 132 -10.31 4.52 -12.30
N CYS A 133 -11.17 4.61 -11.28
CA CYS A 133 -11.67 3.42 -10.58
C CYS A 133 -12.97 2.85 -11.18
N GLY A 134 -13.45 3.36 -12.32
CA GLY A 134 -14.68 2.89 -12.98
C GLY A 134 -15.95 3.15 -12.18
N MET A 135 -15.99 4.21 -11.35
CA MET A 135 -17.07 4.47 -10.39
C MET A 135 -17.94 5.70 -10.71
N LEU A 136 -17.76 6.37 -11.84
CA LEU A 136 -18.53 7.59 -12.18
C LEU A 136 -20.04 7.36 -12.18
N THR A 137 -20.50 6.21 -12.67
CA THR A 137 -21.93 5.86 -12.72
C THR A 137 -22.53 5.65 -11.32
N LEU A 138 -21.70 5.40 -10.32
CA LEU A 138 -22.08 5.20 -8.92
C LEU A 138 -21.91 6.46 -8.06
N ALA A 139 -21.47 7.59 -8.65
CA ALA A 139 -21.07 8.80 -7.92
C ALA A 139 -22.12 9.28 -6.90
N ASN A 140 -23.41 9.26 -7.26
CA ASN A 140 -24.50 9.69 -6.40
C ASN A 140 -25.08 8.59 -5.50
N ARG A 141 -24.54 7.35 -5.58
CA ARG A 141 -25.01 6.24 -4.77
C ARG A 141 -24.46 6.36 -3.35
N ARG A 142 -25.26 5.95 -2.35
CA ARG A 142 -24.81 5.89 -0.95
C ARG A 142 -23.73 4.82 -0.79
N ALA A 143 -22.61 5.17 -0.13
CA ALA A 143 -21.47 4.27 0.03
C ALA A 143 -21.81 3.00 0.83
N GLU A 144 -22.75 3.07 1.76
CA GLU A 144 -23.23 1.94 2.56
C GLU A 144 -23.93 0.86 1.73
N THR A 145 -24.48 1.21 0.56
CA THR A 145 -25.21 0.27 -0.32
C THR A 145 -24.31 -0.48 -1.32
N LEU A 146 -23.01 -0.18 -1.31
CA LEU A 146 -22.05 -0.79 -2.22
C LEU A 146 -21.74 -2.25 -1.85
N GLY A 147 -21.58 -3.10 -2.88
CA GLY A 147 -20.97 -4.42 -2.75
C GLY A 147 -19.48 -4.37 -2.41
N LEU A 148 -18.87 -5.52 -2.15
CA LEU A 148 -17.48 -5.60 -1.67
C LEU A 148 -16.49 -4.99 -2.68
N LEU A 149 -16.56 -5.36 -3.95
CA LEU A 149 -15.70 -4.84 -5.01
C LEU A 149 -15.80 -3.31 -5.09
N ASP A 150 -17.02 -2.76 -5.14
CA ASP A 150 -17.21 -1.31 -5.24
C ASP A 150 -16.73 -0.57 -3.99
N ARG A 151 -16.84 -1.17 -2.80
CA ARG A 151 -16.24 -0.60 -1.58
C ARG A 151 -14.71 -0.55 -1.67
N LYS A 152 -14.07 -1.56 -2.24
CA LYS A 152 -12.61 -1.59 -2.46
C LYS A 152 -12.18 -0.59 -3.52
N ARG A 153 -12.94 -0.45 -4.61
CA ARG A 153 -12.74 0.59 -5.61
C ARG A 153 -12.90 2.00 -5.01
N LEU A 154 -13.89 2.20 -4.13
CA LEU A 154 -14.09 3.46 -3.45
C LEU A 154 -12.93 3.82 -2.52
N GLU A 155 -12.40 2.83 -1.78
CA GLU A 155 -11.22 3.03 -0.93
C GLU A 155 -10.00 3.44 -1.77
N LEU A 156 -9.80 2.79 -2.92
CA LEU A 156 -8.75 3.15 -3.88
C LEU A 156 -8.96 4.56 -4.46
N ALA A 157 -10.18 4.90 -4.89
CA ALA A 157 -10.50 6.23 -5.41
C ALA A 157 -10.28 7.34 -4.38
N ARG A 158 -10.58 7.09 -3.10
CA ARG A 158 -10.30 8.03 -2.00
C ARG A 158 -8.80 8.24 -1.81
N ALA A 159 -8.02 7.17 -1.85
CA ALA A 159 -6.56 7.25 -1.77
C ALA A 159 -5.98 8.04 -2.95
N LEU A 160 -6.47 7.78 -4.18
CA LEU A 160 -6.04 8.51 -5.39
C LEU A 160 -6.38 10.00 -5.35
N ALA A 161 -7.50 10.36 -4.75
CA ALA A 161 -7.92 11.75 -4.65
C ALA A 161 -6.96 12.61 -3.81
N THR A 162 -6.08 12.00 -3.01
CA THR A 162 -5.02 12.70 -2.28
C THR A 162 -3.80 13.04 -3.12
N ASP A 163 -3.77 12.66 -4.41
CA ASP A 163 -2.65 12.82 -5.34
C ASP A 163 -1.36 12.11 -4.92
N PRO A 164 -1.40 10.81 -4.67
CA PRO A 164 -0.25 10.11 -4.14
C PRO A 164 0.83 9.88 -5.19
N ALA A 165 2.10 10.05 -4.80
CA ALA A 165 3.25 9.53 -5.54
C ALA A 165 3.58 8.08 -5.13
N VAL A 166 3.16 7.67 -3.93
CA VAL A 166 3.29 6.30 -3.39
C VAL A 166 1.95 5.83 -2.87
N LEU A 167 1.54 4.66 -3.33
CA LEU A 167 0.30 3.99 -2.92
C LEU A 167 0.63 2.66 -2.23
N LEU A 168 0.20 2.54 -0.97
CA LEU A 168 0.37 1.35 -0.14
C LEU A 168 -0.95 0.59 -0.08
N LEU A 169 -0.98 -0.62 -0.65
CA LEU A 169 -2.17 -1.46 -0.77
C LEU A 169 -2.08 -2.64 0.20
N ASP A 170 -3.08 -2.77 1.09
CA ASP A 170 -3.11 -3.79 2.13
C ASP A 170 -4.25 -4.77 1.86
N GLU A 171 -3.94 -5.92 1.24
CA GLU A 171 -4.86 -7.04 0.97
C GLU A 171 -6.19 -6.62 0.32
N ILE A 172 -6.11 -5.77 -0.71
CA ILE A 172 -7.32 -5.25 -1.37
C ILE A 172 -8.04 -6.30 -2.23
N GLY A 173 -7.38 -7.40 -2.62
CA GLY A 173 -7.97 -8.51 -3.36
C GLY A 173 -8.76 -9.49 -2.48
N GLY A 174 -8.58 -9.46 -1.15
CA GLY A 174 -9.19 -10.41 -0.24
C GLY A 174 -10.72 -10.42 -0.29
N GLY A 175 -11.32 -11.62 -0.38
CA GLY A 175 -12.78 -11.81 -0.42
C GLY A 175 -13.43 -11.55 -1.77
N LEU A 176 -12.67 -11.25 -2.82
CA LEU A 176 -13.14 -11.09 -4.18
C LEU A 176 -13.03 -12.41 -4.97
N THR A 177 -13.85 -12.56 -5.98
CA THR A 177 -13.68 -13.59 -7.02
C THR A 177 -12.47 -13.26 -7.89
N ASP A 178 -11.93 -14.24 -8.63
CA ASP A 178 -10.77 -14.01 -9.52
C ASP A 178 -11.07 -12.94 -10.58
N GLY A 179 -12.30 -12.89 -11.11
CA GLY A 179 -12.72 -11.86 -12.06
C GLY A 179 -12.70 -10.46 -11.44
N GLU A 180 -13.26 -10.30 -10.23
CA GLU A 180 -13.28 -9.04 -9.49
C GLU A 180 -11.86 -8.59 -9.08
N ALA A 181 -11.01 -9.53 -8.68
CA ALA A 181 -9.59 -9.26 -8.39
C ALA A 181 -8.86 -8.79 -9.65
N GLY A 182 -9.14 -9.40 -10.83
CA GLY A 182 -8.62 -8.98 -12.13
C GLY A 182 -8.98 -7.53 -12.50
N GLU A 183 -10.17 -7.07 -12.13
CA GLU A 183 -10.57 -5.68 -12.34
C GLU A 183 -9.75 -4.71 -11.48
N LEU A 184 -9.52 -5.03 -10.19
CA LEU A 184 -8.64 -4.23 -9.32
C LEU A 184 -7.18 -4.23 -9.80
N VAL A 185 -6.67 -5.39 -10.24
CA VAL A 185 -5.33 -5.51 -10.84
C VAL A 185 -5.19 -4.55 -12.02
N SER A 186 -6.19 -4.50 -12.91
CA SER A 186 -6.17 -3.62 -14.08
C SER A 186 -6.09 -2.15 -13.69
N ILE A 187 -6.84 -1.74 -12.66
CA ILE A 187 -6.78 -0.37 -12.11
C ILE A 187 -5.39 -0.10 -11.54
N VAL A 188 -4.85 -0.96 -10.67
CA VAL A 188 -3.54 -0.76 -10.03
C VAL A 188 -2.42 -0.70 -11.07
N ARG A 189 -2.48 -1.55 -12.12
CA ARG A 189 -1.53 -1.53 -13.23
C ARG A 189 -1.57 -0.19 -13.98
N GLU A 190 -2.75 0.32 -14.29
CA GLU A 190 -2.92 1.62 -14.94
C GLU A 190 -2.34 2.76 -14.08
N LEU A 191 -2.55 2.72 -12.76
CA LEU A 191 -1.98 3.69 -11.83
C LEU A 191 -0.45 3.64 -11.81
N ASN A 192 0.12 2.45 -11.80
CA ASN A 192 1.56 2.26 -11.85
C ASN A 192 2.15 2.75 -13.19
N HIS A 193 1.50 2.48 -14.33
CA HIS A 193 1.89 3.02 -15.64
C HIS A 193 1.85 4.55 -15.69
N ARG A 194 1.02 5.19 -14.88
CA ARG A 194 0.99 6.66 -14.70
C ARG A 194 2.09 7.19 -13.79
N GLY A 195 2.98 6.33 -13.31
CA GLY A 195 4.14 6.71 -12.50
C GLY A 195 3.92 6.68 -10.99
N ILE A 196 2.76 6.21 -10.51
CA ILE A 196 2.55 6.02 -9.07
C ILE A 196 3.34 4.78 -8.64
N ALA A 197 4.22 4.95 -7.66
CA ALA A 197 4.92 3.82 -7.07
C ALA A 197 3.96 3.04 -6.14
N VAL A 198 4.01 1.72 -6.20
CA VAL A 198 3.06 0.85 -5.50
C VAL A 198 3.79 -0.13 -4.59
N VAL A 199 3.33 -0.27 -3.35
CA VAL A 199 3.67 -1.40 -2.47
C VAL A 199 2.38 -2.14 -2.17
N TRP A 200 2.31 -3.41 -2.57
CA TRP A 200 1.08 -4.18 -2.46
C TRP A 200 1.27 -5.47 -1.66
N ILE A 201 0.59 -5.58 -0.53
CA ILE A 201 0.49 -6.82 0.25
C ILE A 201 -0.67 -7.64 -0.29
N GLU A 202 -0.42 -8.89 -0.64
CA GLU A 202 -1.45 -9.87 -0.98
C GLU A 202 -1.04 -11.29 -0.58
N HIS A 203 -2.05 -12.13 -0.34
CA HIS A 203 -1.86 -13.57 -0.14
C HIS A 203 -1.91 -14.35 -1.45
N ILE A 204 -2.57 -13.79 -2.44
CA ILE A 204 -2.77 -14.41 -3.76
C ILE A 204 -1.61 -13.99 -4.66
N VAL A 205 -0.55 -14.79 -4.68
CA VAL A 205 0.71 -14.46 -5.36
C VAL A 205 0.50 -14.17 -6.85
N HIS A 206 -0.35 -14.95 -7.55
CA HIS A 206 -0.59 -14.73 -8.99
C HIS A 206 -1.26 -13.38 -9.30
N VAL A 207 -1.96 -12.78 -8.34
CA VAL A 207 -2.51 -11.42 -8.45
C VAL A 207 -1.37 -10.38 -8.40
N LEU A 208 -0.45 -10.53 -7.44
CA LEU A 208 0.73 -9.65 -7.34
C LEU A 208 1.61 -9.70 -8.58
N LEU A 209 1.85 -10.91 -9.12
CA LEU A 209 2.73 -11.12 -10.28
C LEU A 209 2.23 -10.42 -11.57
N GLN A 210 0.98 -9.99 -11.60
CA GLN A 210 0.45 -9.25 -12.73
C GLN A 210 0.85 -7.76 -12.72
N VAL A 211 1.32 -7.24 -11.58
CA VAL A 211 1.67 -5.82 -11.39
C VAL A 211 3.10 -5.65 -10.88
N ALA A 212 3.52 -6.46 -9.91
CA ALA A 212 4.80 -6.28 -9.23
C ALA A 212 5.97 -6.76 -10.10
N GLY A 213 6.90 -5.86 -10.39
CA GLY A 213 8.19 -6.18 -11.02
C GLY A 213 9.25 -6.65 -10.02
N ARG A 214 9.01 -6.47 -8.72
CA ARG A 214 9.86 -6.91 -7.61
C ARG A 214 9.00 -7.47 -6.49
N LEU A 215 9.48 -8.50 -5.83
CA LEU A 215 8.80 -9.14 -4.71
C LEU A 215 9.70 -9.12 -3.49
N ILE A 216 9.14 -8.82 -2.32
CA ILE A 216 9.79 -9.04 -1.03
C ILE A 216 9.01 -10.07 -0.22
N CYS A 217 9.71 -10.96 0.45
CA CYS A 217 9.11 -11.88 1.41
C CYS A 217 9.50 -11.47 2.83
N MET A 218 8.51 -11.36 3.70
CA MET A 218 8.70 -11.08 5.12
C MET A 218 8.40 -12.33 5.96
N ASP A 219 9.26 -12.60 6.94
CA ASP A 219 9.02 -13.57 8.01
C ASP A 219 9.55 -13.05 9.34
N ALA A 220 8.82 -13.30 10.43
CA ALA A 220 9.19 -12.93 11.80
C ALA A 220 9.72 -11.49 11.93
N GLY A 221 9.08 -10.55 11.22
CA GLY A 221 9.40 -9.12 11.26
C GLY A 221 10.63 -8.70 10.43
N ARG A 222 11.18 -9.56 9.60
CA ARG A 222 12.35 -9.30 8.75
C ARG A 222 12.01 -9.52 7.28
N ILE A 223 12.73 -8.86 6.39
CA ILE A 223 12.76 -9.22 4.96
C ILE A 223 13.75 -10.37 4.81
N ILE A 224 13.26 -11.53 4.35
CA ILE A 224 14.08 -12.75 4.16
C ILE A 224 14.48 -12.96 2.70
N ALA A 225 13.75 -12.38 1.76
CA ALA A 225 14.08 -12.38 0.34
C ALA A 225 13.57 -11.09 -0.32
N ASP A 226 14.29 -10.61 -1.34
CA ASP A 226 14.00 -9.39 -2.08
C ASP A 226 14.59 -9.48 -3.49
N GLY A 227 13.78 -9.34 -4.53
CA GLY A 227 14.27 -9.40 -5.91
C GLY A 227 13.21 -9.77 -6.95
N ASP A 228 13.67 -10.41 -8.02
CA ASP A 228 12.80 -10.94 -9.08
C ASP A 228 11.74 -11.87 -8.46
N PRO A 229 10.45 -11.71 -8.83
CA PRO A 229 9.37 -12.47 -8.22
C PRO A 229 9.53 -14.00 -8.33
N ARG A 230 10.05 -14.49 -9.46
CA ARG A 230 10.25 -15.95 -9.66
C ARG A 230 11.39 -16.45 -8.80
N ALA A 231 12.47 -15.68 -8.69
CA ALA A 231 13.61 -16.01 -7.85
C ALA A 231 13.21 -16.04 -6.37
N VAL A 232 12.48 -15.03 -5.90
CA VAL A 232 11.97 -14.96 -4.51
C VAL A 232 11.06 -16.14 -4.20
N MET A 233 10.12 -16.49 -5.10
CA MET A 233 9.21 -17.63 -4.87
C MET A 233 9.89 -18.99 -4.93
N ALA A 234 11.07 -19.09 -5.54
CA ALA A 234 11.90 -20.31 -5.57
C ALA A 234 12.95 -20.36 -4.44
N ASP A 235 13.07 -19.28 -3.66
CA ASP A 235 14.03 -19.22 -2.55
C ASP A 235 13.63 -20.20 -1.44
N ARG A 236 14.61 -20.99 -0.96
CA ARG A 236 14.39 -22.00 0.06
C ARG A 236 13.89 -21.40 1.37
N ALA A 237 14.41 -20.25 1.79
CA ALA A 237 13.98 -19.58 3.01
C ALA A 237 12.49 -19.13 2.91
N VAL A 238 12.05 -18.71 1.70
CA VAL A 238 10.65 -18.36 1.45
C VAL A 238 9.76 -19.59 1.51
N ILE A 239 10.16 -20.68 0.84
CA ILE A 239 9.43 -21.96 0.88
C ILE A 239 9.31 -22.47 2.31
N ASP A 240 10.40 -22.47 3.07
CA ASP A 240 10.43 -22.93 4.46
C ASP A 240 9.54 -22.06 5.37
N ALA A 241 9.48 -20.73 5.14
CA ALA A 241 8.61 -19.81 5.87
C ALA A 241 7.12 -20.09 5.64
N TYR A 242 6.74 -20.50 4.40
CA TYR A 242 5.35 -20.83 4.06
C TYR A 242 4.93 -22.25 4.44
N LEU A 243 5.81 -23.22 4.29
CA LEU A 243 5.51 -24.60 4.70
C LEU A 243 5.38 -24.74 6.21
N GLY A 244 5.74 -23.69 6.92
CA GLY A 244 5.77 -23.64 8.35
C GLY A 244 7.01 -24.35 8.87
N ARG A 245 7.51 -23.91 10.00
CA ARG A 245 8.38 -24.72 10.86
C ARG A 245 7.55 -25.91 11.36
N GLY A 246 7.05 -26.71 10.43
CA GLY A 246 6.27 -27.90 10.66
C GLY A 246 7.17 -28.99 11.18
N ALA A 247 6.89 -29.38 12.40
CA ALA A 247 7.37 -30.57 13.07
C ALA A 247 8.89 -30.64 13.31
N GLY A 248 9.32 -30.02 14.38
CA GLY A 248 10.42 -30.41 15.22
C GLY A 248 9.87 -30.61 16.62
#